data_99e2dde1745650d2c1b3d22d802ca66f
#
_entry.id   99e2dde1745650d2c1b3d22d802ca66f
#
_cell.length_a   1.000
_cell.length_b   1.000
_cell.length_c   1.000
_cell.angle_alpha   90.00
_cell.angle_beta   90.00
_cell.angle_gamma   90.00
#
_symmetry.space_group_name_H-M   'P 1'
#
loop_
_entity.id
_entity.type
_entity.pdbx_description
1 polymer ?
#
loop_
_entity_poly.entity_id
_entity_poly.type
_entity_poly.pdbx_seq_one_letter_code
_entity_poly.pdbx_strand_id
1 'polypeptide(L)'
;MISIRHVYQTFGSRQILKDVSLTVKDGETMVILGASGSGKSTLLKLIIGLLKPTSGEVMVNGKDMARLNEAELNHERRHMGFVFQYSALFDSMTVKENVAFGLRMHTKMSEEEIDRIVKEKLHLVGLDGIENLMPSSLSGGMKKRVSLARAIALEPEIILYDEPTAGLDPIRSTDISLLIKHTQKVLHATSVVVTHDLKSAEMIADRMAFLYKGSFLAIGKPEELKQSPDPRVRQFMEGLPSDPDFLKEGDDP
;
A
#
# COMPACT_ATOMS: atom_id res chain seq x y z
N MET A 1 -9.60 6.32 -10.71
CA MET A 1 -9.60 7.45 -9.74
C MET A 1 -10.20 7.03 -8.40
N ILE A 2 -9.55 7.39 -7.28
CA ILE A 2 -10.05 7.15 -5.91
C ILE A 2 -10.42 8.50 -5.30
N SER A 3 -11.62 8.59 -4.67
CA SER A 3 -12.07 9.80 -3.98
C SER A 3 -12.68 9.43 -2.63
N ILE A 4 -12.08 9.93 -1.57
CA ILE A 4 -12.50 9.76 -0.18
C ILE A 4 -13.04 11.10 0.26
N ARG A 5 -14.28 11.13 0.80
CA ARG A 5 -14.97 12.38 1.14
C ARG A 5 -15.54 12.31 2.54
N HIS A 6 -15.06 13.18 3.42
CA HIS A 6 -15.54 13.33 4.80
C HIS A 6 -15.70 12.01 5.55
N VAL A 7 -14.70 11.11 5.40
CA VAL A 7 -14.74 9.77 5.98
C VAL A 7 -14.42 9.81 7.46
N TYR A 8 -15.31 9.21 8.23
CA TYR A 8 -15.12 8.90 9.64
C TYR A 8 -15.10 7.37 9.82
N GLN A 9 -14.24 6.88 10.70
CA GLN A 9 -14.19 5.47 11.05
C GLN A 9 -14.04 5.28 12.55
N THR A 10 -14.95 4.53 13.15
CA THR A 10 -14.98 4.24 14.59
C THR A 10 -15.07 2.73 14.82
N PHE A 11 -14.33 2.20 15.78
CA PHE A 11 -14.43 0.83 16.28
C PHE A 11 -14.76 0.88 17.77
N GLY A 12 -15.97 0.46 18.14
CA GLY A 12 -16.48 0.65 19.49
C GLY A 12 -16.48 2.13 19.86
N SER A 13 -15.80 2.49 20.95
CA SER A 13 -15.65 3.90 21.39
C SER A 13 -14.45 4.62 20.75
N ARG A 14 -13.58 3.91 20.02
CA ARG A 14 -12.34 4.50 19.48
C ARG A 14 -12.54 5.00 18.06
N GLN A 15 -12.47 6.32 17.88
CA GLN A 15 -12.46 6.95 16.57
C GLN A 15 -11.06 6.90 15.97
N ILE A 16 -10.92 6.21 14.81
CA ILE A 16 -9.66 6.00 14.11
C ILE A 16 -9.45 7.03 13.01
N LEU A 17 -10.49 7.32 12.21
CA LEU A 17 -10.44 8.35 11.17
C LEU A 17 -11.46 9.44 11.49
N LYS A 18 -11.05 10.70 11.23
CA LYS A 18 -11.78 11.91 11.62
C LYS A 18 -11.76 12.88 10.45
N ASP A 19 -12.87 12.96 9.73
CA ASP A 19 -13.06 13.87 8.59
C ASP A 19 -11.94 13.77 7.54
N VAL A 20 -11.70 12.54 7.08
CA VAL A 20 -10.64 12.26 6.10
C VAL A 20 -11.17 12.49 4.70
N SER A 21 -10.51 13.38 3.93
CA SER A 21 -10.81 13.63 2.52
C SER A 21 -9.52 13.58 1.70
N LEU A 22 -9.54 12.80 0.60
CA LEU A 22 -8.38 12.59 -0.28
C LEU A 22 -8.85 12.22 -1.68
N THR A 23 -8.18 12.75 -2.69
CA THR A 23 -8.36 12.31 -4.09
C THR A 23 -7.04 11.81 -4.64
N VAL A 24 -7.05 10.62 -5.24
CA VAL A 24 -5.93 10.03 -5.99
C VAL A 24 -6.32 9.96 -7.46
N LYS A 25 -5.50 10.57 -8.31
CA LYS A 25 -5.72 10.62 -9.76
C LYS A 25 -5.31 9.28 -10.41
N ASP A 26 -5.84 9.02 -11.60
CA ASP A 26 -5.42 7.84 -12.36
C ASP A 26 -3.92 7.92 -12.71
N GLY A 27 -3.24 6.79 -12.54
CA GLY A 27 -1.79 6.69 -12.77
C GLY A 27 -0.92 7.40 -11.71
N GLU A 28 -1.51 8.00 -10.67
CA GLU A 28 -0.77 8.66 -9.58
C GLU A 28 -0.29 7.66 -8.54
N THR A 29 0.90 7.86 -8.01
CA THR A 29 1.36 7.23 -6.77
C THR A 29 1.15 8.19 -5.61
N MET A 30 0.09 7.95 -4.82
CA MET A 30 -0.19 8.64 -3.57
C MET A 30 0.42 7.89 -2.40
N VAL A 31 1.29 8.55 -1.64
CA VAL A 31 1.86 7.98 -0.41
C VAL A 31 1.20 8.60 0.82
N ILE A 32 0.66 7.76 1.69
CA ILE A 32 0.06 8.18 2.96
C ILE A 32 1.07 7.91 4.07
N LEU A 33 1.62 8.99 4.60
CA LEU A 33 2.58 8.97 5.70
C LEU A 33 1.88 9.11 7.06
N GLY A 34 2.51 8.59 8.09
CA GLY A 34 2.06 8.79 9.47
C GLY A 34 2.61 7.76 10.43
N ALA A 35 2.59 8.07 11.71
CA ALA A 35 3.05 7.17 12.76
C ALA A 35 2.23 5.86 12.81
N SER A 36 2.77 4.83 13.46
CA SER A 36 2.03 3.59 13.71
C SER A 36 0.73 3.88 14.45
N GLY A 37 -0.37 3.22 14.03
CA GLY A 37 -1.69 3.42 14.64
C GLY A 37 -2.44 4.70 14.24
N SER A 38 -1.93 5.49 13.28
CA SER A 38 -2.60 6.71 12.80
C SER A 38 -3.86 6.45 11.95
N GLY A 39 -4.10 5.20 11.50
CA GLY A 39 -5.26 4.84 10.68
C GLY A 39 -4.95 4.48 9.22
N LYS A 40 -3.68 4.43 8.80
CA LYS A 40 -3.24 4.18 7.41
C LYS A 40 -3.80 2.88 6.82
N SER A 41 -3.59 1.74 7.48
CA SER A 41 -4.12 0.45 7.01
C SER A 41 -5.64 0.38 7.05
N THR A 42 -6.28 1.13 7.96
CA THR A 42 -7.75 1.26 7.99
C THR A 42 -8.24 1.94 6.71
N LEU A 43 -7.53 2.97 6.24
CA LEU A 43 -7.88 3.67 5.01
C LEU A 43 -7.75 2.76 3.78
N LEU A 44 -6.69 1.94 3.68
CA LEU A 44 -6.57 0.94 2.61
C LEU A 44 -7.72 -0.07 2.63
N LYS A 45 -8.13 -0.54 3.82
CA LYS A 45 -9.26 -1.47 3.97
C LYS A 45 -10.59 -0.86 3.56
N LEU A 46 -10.78 0.45 3.74
CA LEU A 46 -11.95 1.17 3.25
C LEU A 46 -11.91 1.28 1.72
N ILE A 47 -10.76 1.59 1.11
CA ILE A 47 -10.60 1.71 -0.35
C ILE A 47 -10.93 0.37 -1.04
N ILE A 48 -10.44 -0.77 -0.51
CA ILE A 48 -10.72 -2.09 -1.11
C ILE A 48 -12.10 -2.67 -0.69
N GLY A 49 -12.88 -1.94 0.11
CA GLY A 49 -14.20 -2.36 0.56
C GLY A 49 -14.20 -3.51 1.58
N LEU A 50 -13.08 -3.77 2.27
CA LEU A 50 -13.01 -4.71 3.41
C LEU A 50 -13.65 -4.13 4.67
N LEU A 51 -13.79 -2.81 4.73
CA LEU A 51 -14.50 -2.08 5.77
C LEU A 51 -15.47 -1.11 5.11
N LYS A 52 -16.60 -0.87 5.79
CA LYS A 52 -17.52 0.22 5.46
C LYS A 52 -17.23 1.39 6.40
N PRO A 53 -17.16 2.64 5.91
CA PRO A 53 -16.95 3.79 6.77
C PRO A 53 -18.15 3.97 7.72
N THR A 54 -17.90 4.53 8.90
CA THR A 54 -18.97 4.92 9.83
C THR A 54 -19.83 6.04 9.24
N SER A 55 -19.20 6.98 8.52
CA SER A 55 -19.86 8.00 7.69
C SER A 55 -18.90 8.53 6.63
N GLY A 56 -19.42 9.25 5.65
CA GLY A 56 -18.69 9.72 4.48
C GLY A 56 -18.75 8.73 3.31
N GLU A 57 -17.96 8.99 2.26
CA GLU A 57 -18.00 8.24 1.01
C GLU A 57 -16.60 7.79 0.59
N VAL A 58 -16.50 6.56 0.07
CA VAL A 58 -15.29 6.02 -0.55
C VAL A 58 -15.61 5.59 -1.97
N MET A 59 -15.27 6.43 -2.93
CA MET A 59 -15.51 6.21 -4.35
C MET A 59 -14.27 5.65 -5.01
N VAL A 60 -14.41 4.55 -5.73
CA VAL A 60 -13.37 3.96 -6.57
C VAL A 60 -13.93 3.77 -7.97
N ASN A 61 -13.28 4.33 -8.96
CA ASN A 61 -13.74 4.31 -10.37
C ASN A 61 -15.22 4.70 -10.53
N GLY A 62 -15.69 5.69 -9.75
CA GLY A 62 -17.06 6.19 -9.78
C GLY A 62 -18.08 5.35 -9.01
N LYS A 63 -17.65 4.29 -8.31
CA LYS A 63 -18.53 3.41 -7.51
C LYS A 63 -18.28 3.63 -6.01
N ASP A 64 -19.35 3.79 -5.23
CA ASP A 64 -19.28 3.88 -3.77
C ASP A 64 -19.09 2.48 -3.17
N MET A 65 -17.87 2.19 -2.71
CA MET A 65 -17.49 0.88 -2.15
C MET A 65 -18.34 0.47 -0.93
N ALA A 66 -18.90 1.44 -0.20
CA ALA A 66 -19.74 1.15 0.96
C ALA A 66 -21.16 0.65 0.59
N ARG A 67 -21.63 0.97 -0.61
CA ARG A 67 -22.98 0.62 -1.10
C ARG A 67 -23.03 -0.64 -1.94
N LEU A 68 -21.86 -1.14 -2.40
CA LEU A 68 -21.80 -2.36 -3.20
C LEU A 68 -22.14 -3.59 -2.34
N ASN A 69 -22.80 -4.56 -2.95
CA ASN A 69 -22.96 -5.90 -2.38
C ASN A 69 -21.67 -6.73 -2.60
N GLU A 70 -21.58 -7.92 -1.97
CA GLU A 70 -20.36 -8.74 -2.04
C GLU A 70 -20.00 -9.19 -3.45
N ALA A 71 -20.97 -9.46 -4.33
CA ALA A 71 -20.70 -9.85 -5.71
C ALA A 71 -20.09 -8.68 -6.51
N GLU A 72 -20.63 -7.49 -6.33
CA GLU A 72 -20.13 -6.24 -6.91
C GLU A 72 -18.75 -5.89 -6.35
N LEU A 73 -18.53 -5.97 -5.01
CA LEU A 73 -17.24 -5.78 -4.39
C LEU A 73 -16.19 -6.75 -4.94
N ASN A 74 -16.54 -8.03 -5.10
CA ASN A 74 -15.64 -9.02 -5.64
C ASN A 74 -15.31 -8.74 -7.13
N HIS A 75 -16.24 -8.15 -7.88
CA HIS A 75 -15.95 -7.68 -9.23
C HIS A 75 -14.93 -6.54 -9.23
N GLU A 76 -15.13 -5.52 -8.38
CA GLU A 76 -14.20 -4.38 -8.29
C GLU A 76 -12.82 -4.79 -7.78
N ARG A 77 -12.75 -5.68 -6.79
CA ARG A 77 -11.49 -6.19 -6.22
C ARG A 77 -10.60 -6.91 -7.24
N ARG A 78 -11.16 -7.45 -8.35
CA ARG A 78 -10.34 -8.04 -9.43
C ARG A 78 -9.47 -7.02 -10.15
N HIS A 79 -9.87 -5.74 -10.14
CA HIS A 79 -9.14 -4.63 -10.72
C HIS A 79 -8.19 -3.96 -9.70
N MET A 80 -8.05 -4.57 -8.51
CA MET A 80 -7.20 -4.05 -7.44
C MET A 80 -6.20 -5.10 -6.98
N GLY A 81 -4.91 -4.73 -6.99
CA GLY A 81 -3.86 -5.52 -6.34
C GLY A 81 -3.67 -5.06 -4.89
N PHE A 82 -3.37 -5.97 -3.98
CA PHE A 82 -3.05 -5.65 -2.59
C PHE A 82 -1.75 -6.32 -2.16
N VAL A 83 -0.79 -5.51 -1.72
CA VAL A 83 0.50 -5.96 -1.17
C VAL A 83 0.47 -5.74 0.34
N PHE A 84 0.46 -6.85 1.09
CA PHE A 84 0.36 -6.84 2.54
C PHE A 84 1.72 -6.63 3.22
N GLN A 85 1.70 -6.05 4.41
CA GLN A 85 2.88 -5.79 5.23
C GLN A 85 3.75 -7.06 5.46
N TYR A 86 3.15 -8.22 5.69
CA TYR A 86 3.84 -9.49 5.92
C TYR A 86 3.77 -10.44 4.71
N SER A 87 3.64 -9.88 3.48
CA SER A 87 3.54 -10.61 2.21
C SER A 87 2.32 -11.51 2.07
N ALA A 88 1.77 -12.06 3.15
CA ALA A 88 0.58 -12.92 3.20
C ALA A 88 0.58 -14.03 2.12
N LEU A 89 1.75 -14.65 1.88
CA LEU A 89 1.85 -15.80 0.99
C LEU A 89 1.20 -17.03 1.65
N PHE A 90 0.58 -17.87 0.83
CA PHE A 90 0.08 -19.16 1.27
C PHE A 90 1.28 -20.11 1.46
N ASP A 91 1.60 -20.45 2.70
CA ASP A 91 2.76 -21.26 3.05
C ASP A 91 2.68 -22.70 2.51
N SER A 92 1.48 -23.18 2.21
CA SER A 92 1.22 -24.50 1.61
C SER A 92 1.30 -24.52 0.08
N MET A 93 1.57 -23.40 -0.55
CA MET A 93 1.64 -23.23 -2.00
C MET A 93 3.04 -22.82 -2.44
N THR A 94 3.49 -23.31 -3.57
CA THR A 94 4.72 -22.86 -4.23
C THR A 94 4.63 -21.39 -4.65
N VAL A 95 5.74 -20.79 -5.05
CA VAL A 95 5.78 -19.44 -5.63
C VAL A 95 4.84 -19.33 -6.84
N LYS A 96 4.92 -20.29 -7.76
CA LYS A 96 4.03 -20.39 -8.93
C LYS A 96 2.55 -20.37 -8.51
N GLU A 97 2.18 -21.24 -7.58
CA GLU A 97 0.79 -21.37 -7.11
C GLU A 97 0.31 -20.10 -6.42
N ASN A 98 1.16 -19.44 -5.63
CA ASN A 98 0.84 -18.16 -5.02
C ASN A 98 0.55 -17.08 -6.07
N VAL A 99 1.39 -16.94 -7.10
CA VAL A 99 1.19 -15.94 -8.16
C VAL A 99 0.00 -16.31 -9.05
N ALA A 100 -0.18 -17.59 -9.38
CA ALA A 100 -1.28 -18.10 -10.20
C ALA A 100 -2.65 -18.05 -9.51
N PHE A 101 -2.69 -17.90 -8.16
CA PHE A 101 -3.92 -18.07 -7.39
C PHE A 101 -5.08 -17.21 -7.91
N GLY A 102 -4.85 -15.91 -8.09
CA GLY A 102 -5.89 -15.00 -8.61
C GLY A 102 -6.31 -15.33 -10.04
N LEU A 103 -5.36 -15.73 -10.89
CA LEU A 103 -5.64 -16.11 -12.28
C LEU A 103 -6.56 -17.33 -12.34
N ARG A 104 -6.28 -18.38 -11.58
CA ARG A 104 -7.11 -19.59 -11.52
C ARG A 104 -8.51 -19.33 -10.97
N MET A 105 -8.62 -18.45 -9.97
CA MET A 105 -9.92 -18.14 -9.34
C MET A 105 -10.81 -17.24 -10.18
N HIS A 106 -10.24 -16.39 -11.04
CA HIS A 106 -10.98 -15.30 -11.69
C HIS A 106 -10.97 -15.35 -13.22
N THR A 107 -10.23 -16.27 -13.84
CA THR A 107 -10.16 -16.41 -15.30
C THR A 107 -10.48 -17.84 -15.75
N LYS A 108 -10.61 -18.00 -17.05
CA LYS A 108 -10.77 -19.32 -17.72
C LYS A 108 -9.53 -19.66 -18.56
N MET A 109 -8.36 -19.10 -18.20
CA MET A 109 -7.11 -19.33 -18.90
C MET A 109 -6.64 -20.78 -18.75
N SER A 110 -5.97 -21.29 -19.76
CA SER A 110 -5.29 -22.60 -19.68
C SER A 110 -4.11 -22.53 -18.72
N GLU A 111 -3.66 -23.68 -18.20
CA GLU A 111 -2.47 -23.72 -17.33
C GLU A 111 -1.21 -23.22 -18.05
N GLU A 112 -1.09 -23.43 -19.38
CA GLU A 112 0.02 -22.91 -20.18
C GLU A 112 0.02 -21.38 -20.25
N GLU A 113 -1.16 -20.75 -20.37
CA GLU A 113 -1.30 -19.30 -20.34
C GLU A 113 -0.97 -18.74 -18.95
N ILE A 114 -1.48 -19.40 -17.89
CA ILE A 114 -1.16 -19.04 -16.49
C ILE A 114 0.33 -19.14 -16.23
N ASP A 115 0.99 -20.22 -16.68
CA ASP A 115 2.42 -20.41 -16.51
C ASP A 115 3.25 -19.30 -17.19
N ARG A 116 2.83 -18.87 -18.37
CA ARG A 116 3.47 -17.77 -19.08
C ARG A 116 3.35 -16.47 -18.29
N ILE A 117 2.14 -16.15 -17.79
CA ILE A 117 1.92 -14.94 -16.99
C ILE A 117 2.70 -14.98 -15.68
N VAL A 118 2.71 -16.12 -14.98
CA VAL A 118 3.49 -16.29 -13.75
C VAL A 118 4.96 -15.99 -13.97
N LYS A 119 5.57 -16.55 -15.02
CA LYS A 119 6.97 -16.30 -15.38
C LYS A 119 7.20 -14.83 -15.71
N GLU A 120 6.31 -14.22 -16.48
CA GLU A 120 6.39 -12.80 -16.83
C GLU A 120 6.36 -11.90 -15.58
N LYS A 121 5.41 -12.14 -14.64
CA LYS A 121 5.29 -11.34 -13.42
C LYS A 121 6.44 -11.59 -12.44
N LEU A 122 6.97 -12.81 -12.36
CA LEU A 122 8.17 -13.12 -11.59
C LEU A 122 9.41 -12.44 -12.19
N HIS A 123 9.56 -12.46 -13.51
CA HIS A 123 10.63 -11.73 -14.21
C HIS A 123 10.56 -10.23 -13.94
N LEU A 124 9.35 -9.63 -14.01
CA LEU A 124 9.13 -8.20 -13.73
C LEU A 124 9.60 -7.80 -12.33
N VAL A 125 9.48 -8.70 -11.35
CA VAL A 125 9.96 -8.45 -9.98
C VAL A 125 11.40 -8.95 -9.74
N GLY A 126 12.11 -9.38 -10.78
CA GLY A 126 13.50 -9.84 -10.74
C GLY A 126 13.68 -11.16 -10.00
N LEU A 127 12.77 -12.12 -10.21
CA LEU A 127 12.78 -13.44 -9.60
C LEU A 127 12.56 -14.52 -10.68
N ASP A 128 13.63 -14.95 -11.33
CA ASP A 128 13.56 -15.99 -12.34
C ASP A 128 13.93 -17.36 -11.75
N GLY A 129 13.27 -18.42 -12.22
CA GLY A 129 13.64 -19.81 -11.93
C GLY A 129 13.30 -20.28 -10.50
N ILE A 130 12.41 -19.58 -9.80
CA ILE A 130 12.04 -19.91 -8.40
C ILE A 130 10.60 -20.42 -8.28
N GLU A 131 9.94 -20.73 -9.39
CA GLU A 131 8.51 -21.06 -9.47
C GLU A 131 8.11 -22.21 -8.54
N ASN A 132 9.01 -23.19 -8.39
CA ASN A 132 8.79 -24.41 -7.60
C ASN A 132 9.21 -24.29 -6.12
N LEU A 133 9.79 -23.16 -5.71
CA LEU A 133 10.19 -22.95 -4.33
C LEU A 133 8.97 -22.72 -3.43
N MET A 134 9.09 -23.16 -2.18
CA MET A 134 8.10 -22.87 -1.13
C MET A 134 8.42 -21.53 -0.46
N PRO A 135 7.43 -20.79 0.08
CA PRO A 135 7.67 -19.55 0.80
C PRO A 135 8.68 -19.66 1.95
N SER A 136 8.76 -20.81 2.61
CA SER A 136 9.74 -21.10 3.67
C SER A 136 11.19 -21.00 3.22
N SER A 137 11.47 -21.23 1.93
CA SER A 137 12.81 -21.16 1.34
C SER A 137 13.20 -19.76 0.86
N LEU A 138 12.30 -18.78 0.98
CA LEU A 138 12.51 -17.42 0.47
C LEU A 138 13.02 -16.48 1.56
N SER A 139 13.95 -15.59 1.19
CA SER A 139 14.30 -14.44 2.03
C SER A 139 13.13 -13.46 2.19
N GLY A 140 13.17 -12.57 3.21
CA GLY A 140 12.13 -11.57 3.41
C GLY A 140 11.89 -10.69 2.18
N GLY A 141 12.97 -10.24 1.51
CA GLY A 141 12.87 -9.45 0.27
C GLY A 141 12.25 -10.24 -0.89
N MET A 142 12.61 -11.54 -1.05
CA MET A 142 11.98 -12.39 -2.06
C MET A 142 10.49 -12.58 -1.79
N LYS A 143 10.08 -12.78 -0.53
CA LYS A 143 8.65 -12.88 -0.16
C LYS A 143 7.88 -11.62 -0.55
N LYS A 144 8.45 -10.43 -0.33
CA LYS A 144 7.84 -9.16 -0.75
C LYS A 144 7.68 -9.08 -2.27
N ARG A 145 8.71 -9.47 -3.03
CA ARG A 145 8.67 -9.48 -4.51
C ARG A 145 7.65 -10.48 -5.05
N VAL A 146 7.55 -11.70 -4.48
CA VAL A 146 6.52 -12.68 -4.85
C VAL A 146 5.11 -12.16 -4.51
N SER A 147 4.94 -11.50 -3.36
CA SER A 147 3.67 -10.87 -2.98
C SER A 147 3.27 -9.79 -3.98
N LEU A 148 4.23 -9.00 -4.48
CA LEU A 148 3.98 -8.03 -5.55
C LEU A 148 3.61 -8.73 -6.86
N ALA A 149 4.37 -9.76 -7.29
CA ALA A 149 4.06 -10.53 -8.49
C ALA A 149 2.63 -11.10 -8.45
N ARG A 150 2.20 -11.64 -7.29
CA ARG A 150 0.83 -12.11 -7.07
C ARG A 150 -0.19 -10.97 -7.20
N ALA A 151 0.08 -9.81 -6.60
CA ALA A 151 -0.83 -8.68 -6.61
C ALA A 151 -1.06 -8.11 -8.03
N ILE A 152 -0.05 -8.22 -8.91
CA ILE A 152 -0.10 -7.71 -10.29
C ILE A 152 -0.43 -8.76 -11.35
N ALA A 153 -0.68 -10.01 -10.95
CA ALA A 153 -0.92 -11.11 -11.90
C ALA A 153 -2.15 -10.87 -12.78
N LEU A 154 -3.18 -10.24 -12.23
CA LEU A 154 -4.43 -9.87 -12.95
C LEU A 154 -4.35 -8.51 -13.65
N GLU A 155 -3.17 -7.87 -13.72
CA GLU A 155 -2.97 -6.54 -14.32
C GLU A 155 -3.92 -5.48 -13.76
N PRO A 156 -3.90 -5.24 -12.44
CA PRO A 156 -4.86 -4.36 -11.79
C PRO A 156 -4.66 -2.90 -12.20
N GLU A 157 -5.77 -2.14 -12.24
CA GLU A 157 -5.78 -0.69 -12.44
C GLU A 157 -5.32 0.08 -11.21
N ILE A 158 -5.50 -0.52 -10.02
CA ILE A 158 -5.16 0.08 -8.72
C ILE A 158 -4.32 -0.91 -7.93
N ILE A 159 -3.23 -0.44 -7.31
CA ILE A 159 -2.41 -1.25 -6.42
C ILE A 159 -2.31 -0.56 -5.06
N LEU A 160 -2.69 -1.30 -4.01
CA LEU A 160 -2.64 -0.86 -2.62
C LEU A 160 -1.48 -1.54 -1.92
N TYR A 161 -0.61 -0.75 -1.26
CA TYR A 161 0.57 -1.25 -0.55
C TYR A 161 0.48 -0.90 0.93
N ASP A 162 0.47 -1.90 1.79
CA ASP A 162 0.50 -1.72 3.24
C ASP A 162 1.91 -2.00 3.76
N GLU A 163 2.65 -0.93 4.12
CA GLU A 163 4.01 -0.96 4.65
C GLU A 163 4.96 -1.89 3.84
N PRO A 164 5.14 -1.66 2.53
CA PRO A 164 5.81 -2.62 1.64
C PRO A 164 7.28 -2.87 2.00
N THR A 165 7.96 -1.90 2.62
CA THR A 165 9.38 -1.96 3.01
C THR A 165 9.60 -2.38 4.46
N ALA A 166 8.53 -2.58 5.24
CA ALA A 166 8.63 -2.91 6.66
C ALA A 166 9.42 -4.22 6.89
N GLY A 167 10.36 -4.16 7.85
CA GLY A 167 11.18 -5.31 8.24
C GLY A 167 12.35 -5.62 7.29
N LEU A 168 12.63 -4.76 6.32
CA LEU A 168 13.78 -4.86 5.43
C LEU A 168 14.91 -3.93 5.87
N ASP A 169 16.14 -4.30 5.54
CA ASP A 169 17.29 -3.40 5.64
C ASP A 169 17.19 -2.24 4.62
N PRO A 170 17.96 -1.15 4.79
CA PRO A 170 17.86 0.04 3.93
C PRO A 170 18.10 -0.21 2.44
N ILE A 171 18.99 -1.17 2.10
CA ILE A 171 19.30 -1.49 0.70
C ILE A 171 18.09 -2.18 0.07
N ARG A 172 17.56 -3.20 0.71
CA ARG A 172 16.38 -3.93 0.24
C ARG A 172 15.12 -3.08 0.22
N SER A 173 14.97 -2.14 1.17
CA SER A 173 13.89 -1.15 1.16
C SER A 173 13.96 -0.26 -0.08
N THR A 174 15.17 0.17 -0.46
CA THR A 174 15.40 0.91 -1.70
C THR A 174 15.03 0.08 -2.94
N ASP A 175 15.44 -1.19 -2.99
CA ASP A 175 15.12 -2.10 -4.10
C ASP A 175 13.60 -2.27 -4.28
N ILE A 176 12.86 -2.48 -3.18
CA ILE A 176 11.40 -2.61 -3.22
C ILE A 176 10.74 -1.29 -3.66
N SER A 177 11.25 -0.15 -3.20
CA SER A 177 10.74 1.17 -3.61
C SER A 177 10.93 1.41 -5.11
N LEU A 178 12.10 1.09 -5.64
CA LEU A 178 12.37 1.18 -7.09
C LEU A 178 11.49 0.23 -7.88
N LEU A 179 11.25 -0.98 -7.35
CA LEU A 179 10.37 -1.97 -7.98
C LEU A 179 8.91 -1.49 -8.02
N ILE A 180 8.40 -0.88 -6.94
CA ILE A 180 7.06 -0.26 -6.91
C ILE A 180 6.95 0.80 -8.01
N LYS A 181 7.93 1.70 -8.10
CA LYS A 181 7.98 2.76 -9.11
C LYS A 181 8.05 2.21 -10.54
N HIS A 182 8.83 1.15 -10.75
CA HIS A 182 8.93 0.47 -12.03
C HIS A 182 7.61 -0.19 -12.43
N THR A 183 7.01 -0.96 -11.52
CA THR A 183 5.73 -1.64 -11.72
C THR A 183 4.61 -0.65 -12.06
N GLN A 184 4.53 0.47 -11.34
CA GLN A 184 3.55 1.54 -11.61
C GLN A 184 3.70 2.08 -13.03
N LYS A 185 4.93 2.33 -13.48
CA LYS A 185 5.20 2.81 -14.85
C LYS A 185 4.83 1.79 -15.93
N VAL A 186 5.16 0.52 -15.71
CA VAL A 186 4.89 -0.56 -16.68
C VAL A 186 3.40 -0.83 -16.82
N LEU A 187 2.66 -0.86 -15.71
CA LEU A 187 1.23 -1.15 -15.68
C LEU A 187 0.36 0.10 -15.83
N HIS A 188 0.93 1.31 -15.76
CA HIS A 188 0.19 2.57 -15.67
C HIS A 188 -0.88 2.57 -14.55
N ALA A 189 -0.64 1.77 -13.49
CA ALA A 189 -1.57 1.59 -12.41
C ALA A 189 -1.58 2.78 -11.44
N THR A 190 -2.74 3.08 -10.87
CA THR A 190 -2.86 4.01 -9.74
C THR A 190 -2.37 3.31 -8.47
N SER A 191 -1.48 3.94 -7.72
CA SER A 191 -0.90 3.34 -6.52
C SER A 191 -1.22 4.13 -5.25
N VAL A 192 -1.66 3.43 -4.20
CA VAL A 192 -1.78 4.00 -2.85
C VAL A 192 -0.84 3.23 -1.93
N VAL A 193 0.15 3.91 -1.40
CA VAL A 193 1.15 3.32 -0.52
C VAL A 193 1.00 3.91 0.87
N VAL A 194 0.82 3.08 1.89
CA VAL A 194 0.88 3.56 3.27
C VAL A 194 2.20 3.13 3.90
N THR A 195 2.90 4.07 4.51
CA THR A 195 4.19 3.79 5.15
C THR A 195 4.53 4.83 6.22
N HIS A 196 5.50 4.51 7.07
CA HIS A 196 6.18 5.45 7.96
C HIS A 196 7.62 5.72 7.51
N ASP A 197 8.10 5.05 6.45
CA ASP A 197 9.44 5.20 5.89
C ASP A 197 9.49 6.39 4.92
N LEU A 198 10.04 7.51 5.40
CA LEU A 198 10.18 8.75 4.63
C LEU A 198 11.02 8.58 3.36
N LYS A 199 12.14 7.85 3.46
CA LYS A 199 13.06 7.67 2.33
C LYS A 199 12.37 6.93 1.19
N SER A 200 11.66 5.85 1.50
CA SER A 200 10.86 5.12 0.52
C SER A 200 9.76 5.99 -0.07
N ALA A 201 9.05 6.75 0.80
CA ALA A 201 7.98 7.64 0.39
C ALA A 201 8.45 8.70 -0.61
N GLU A 202 9.52 9.42 -0.32
CA GLU A 202 10.10 10.45 -1.21
C GLU A 202 10.56 9.89 -2.56
N MET A 203 11.00 8.64 -2.59
CA MET A 203 11.47 7.99 -3.80
C MET A 203 10.33 7.67 -4.79
N ILE A 204 9.16 7.32 -4.28
CA ILE A 204 8.07 6.77 -5.10
C ILE A 204 6.89 7.71 -5.30
N ALA A 205 6.67 8.68 -4.40
CA ALA A 205 5.47 9.50 -4.40
C ALA A 205 5.45 10.55 -5.53
N ASP A 206 4.30 10.67 -6.20
CA ASP A 206 3.93 11.87 -6.94
C ASP A 206 3.35 12.93 -6.00
N ARG A 207 2.53 12.49 -5.04
CA ARG A 207 2.02 13.29 -3.92
C ARG A 207 2.03 12.48 -2.64
N MET A 208 2.08 13.19 -1.53
CA MET A 208 2.03 12.64 -0.18
C MET A 208 0.87 13.22 0.61
N ALA A 209 0.32 12.43 1.52
CA ALA A 209 -0.66 12.89 2.50
C ALA A 209 -0.18 12.48 3.90
N PHE A 210 -0.05 13.42 4.83
CA PHE A 210 0.38 13.15 6.19
C PHE A 210 -0.82 12.95 7.11
N LEU A 211 -1.02 11.71 7.56
CA LEU A 211 -2.10 11.29 8.46
C LEU A 211 -1.63 11.32 9.92
N TYR A 212 -2.22 12.21 10.71
CA TYR A 212 -1.90 12.37 12.12
C TYR A 212 -3.16 12.26 12.97
N LYS A 213 -3.16 11.32 13.94
CA LYS A 213 -4.28 11.08 14.87
C LYS A 213 -5.66 11.00 14.20
N GLY A 214 -5.68 10.39 13.00
CA GLY A 214 -6.91 10.13 12.25
C GLY A 214 -7.34 11.24 11.28
N SER A 215 -6.60 12.34 11.13
CA SER A 215 -6.89 13.42 10.18
C SER A 215 -5.69 13.73 9.31
N PHE A 216 -5.90 14.18 8.07
CA PHE A 216 -4.81 14.71 7.25
C PHE A 216 -4.44 16.12 7.69
N LEU A 217 -3.15 16.36 7.96
CA LEU A 217 -2.61 17.68 8.27
C LEU A 217 -2.05 18.39 7.03
N ALA A 218 -1.55 17.64 6.07
CA ALA A 218 -1.03 18.18 4.82
C ALA A 218 -1.20 17.15 3.69
N ILE A 219 -1.46 17.64 2.48
CA ILE A 219 -1.52 16.87 1.24
C ILE A 219 -0.87 17.71 0.15
N GLY A 220 0.15 17.18 -0.52
CA GLY A 220 0.87 17.89 -1.56
C GLY A 220 2.03 17.10 -2.13
N LYS A 221 2.90 17.74 -2.91
CA LYS A 221 4.14 17.14 -3.36
C LYS A 221 5.12 16.97 -2.18
N PRO A 222 6.12 16.08 -2.27
CA PRO A 222 7.12 15.88 -1.22
C PRO A 222 7.76 17.20 -0.73
N GLU A 223 8.11 18.09 -1.67
CA GLU A 223 8.74 19.38 -1.37
C GLU A 223 7.80 20.34 -0.62
N GLU A 224 6.49 20.28 -0.91
CA GLU A 224 5.48 21.08 -0.23
C GLU A 224 5.29 20.64 1.22
N LEU A 225 5.35 19.32 1.49
CA LEU A 225 5.26 18.81 2.85
C LEU A 225 6.49 19.19 3.68
N LYS A 226 7.70 19.17 3.09
CA LYS A 226 8.92 19.63 3.76
C LYS A 226 8.85 21.09 4.19
N GLN A 227 8.13 21.91 3.42
CA GLN A 227 7.94 23.34 3.68
C GLN A 227 6.59 23.64 4.38
N SER A 228 5.93 22.63 4.92
CA SER A 228 4.61 22.78 5.56
C SER A 228 4.64 23.84 6.67
N PRO A 229 3.63 24.71 6.79
CA PRO A 229 3.50 25.63 7.92
C PRO A 229 3.24 24.89 9.25
N ASP A 230 2.66 23.68 9.20
CA ASP A 230 2.42 22.89 10.41
C ASP A 230 3.73 22.28 10.93
N PRO A 231 4.14 22.62 12.17
CA PRO A 231 5.40 22.13 12.74
C PRO A 231 5.42 20.59 12.89
N ARG A 232 4.28 19.94 13.10
CA ARG A 232 4.19 18.47 13.24
C ARG A 232 4.51 17.77 11.92
N VAL A 233 4.10 18.37 10.78
CA VAL A 233 4.43 17.85 9.44
C VAL A 233 5.93 17.98 9.20
N ARG A 234 6.52 19.18 9.45
CA ARG A 234 7.96 19.38 9.28
C ARG A 234 8.78 18.47 10.17
N GLN A 235 8.43 18.38 11.46
CA GLN A 235 9.10 17.52 12.42
C GLN A 235 9.13 16.05 11.93
N PHE A 236 8.01 15.54 11.41
CA PHE A 236 7.94 14.19 10.84
C PHE A 236 8.81 14.08 9.58
N MET A 237 8.72 15.05 8.67
CA MET A 237 9.48 15.07 7.41
C MET A 237 11.00 15.19 7.62
N GLU A 238 11.43 15.80 8.71
CA GLU A 238 12.85 15.94 9.10
C GLU A 238 13.34 14.77 9.97
N GLY A 239 12.44 13.86 10.38
CA GLY A 239 12.78 12.75 11.27
C GLY A 239 13.17 13.17 12.68
N LEU A 240 12.70 14.34 13.14
CA LEU A 240 13.02 14.87 14.46
C LEU A 240 12.20 14.18 15.55
N PRO A 241 12.74 14.05 16.77
CA PRO A 241 12.03 13.47 17.89
C PRO A 241 10.76 14.27 18.23
N SER A 242 9.71 13.56 18.66
CA SER A 242 8.41 14.17 18.99
C SER A 242 8.42 15.01 20.26
N ASP A 243 9.42 14.81 21.14
CA ASP A 243 9.67 15.60 22.33
C ASP A 243 11.17 15.92 22.40
N PRO A 244 11.58 17.17 22.08
CA PRO A 244 12.98 17.57 22.17
C PRO A 244 13.51 17.60 23.61
N ASP A 245 12.65 17.66 24.62
CA ASP A 245 13.06 17.72 26.04
C ASP A 245 13.37 16.31 26.60
N PHE A 246 12.98 15.26 25.91
CA PHE A 246 13.36 13.87 26.25
C PHE A 246 14.89 13.66 26.32
N LEU A 247 15.67 14.43 25.56
CA LEU A 247 17.13 14.35 25.53
C LEU A 247 17.81 15.23 26.60
N LYS A 248 17.04 16.04 27.33
CA LYS A 248 17.59 16.96 28.35
C LYS A 248 17.58 16.39 29.78
N GLU A 249 16.88 15.25 30.00
CA GLU A 249 16.82 14.62 31.33
C GLU A 249 18.00 13.69 31.65
N GLY A 250 19.10 13.74 30.85
CA GLY A 250 20.25 12.86 30.97
C GLY A 250 21.52 13.47 31.55
N ASP A 251 21.54 14.77 31.84
CA ASP A 251 22.70 15.45 32.45
C ASP A 251 22.36 16.00 33.85
N ASP A 252 22.26 15.10 34.83
CA ASP A 252 22.44 15.47 36.23
C ASP A 252 23.53 14.57 36.85
N PRO A 253 24.54 15.15 37.55
CA PRO A 253 25.82 14.54 37.91
C PRO A 253 25.72 13.51 39.03
#